data_37586165b16d4c006dfab851053ea6ed
#
_entry.id   37586165b16d4c006dfab851053ea6ed
#
_cell.length_a   1.000
_cell.length_b   1.000
_cell.length_c   1.000
_cell.angle_alpha   90.00
_cell.angle_beta   90.00
_cell.angle_gamma   90.00
#
_symmetry.space_group_name_H-M   'P 1'
#
loop_
_entity.id
_entity.type
_entity.pdbx_description
1 polymer ?
#
loop_
_entity_poly.entity_id
_entity_poly.type
_entity_poly.pdbx_seq_one_letter_code
_entity_poly.pdbx_strand_id
1 'polypeptide(L)'
;MNRAVFDTNVIVSGFLSPAGPPGRIVEWLRSGGVQAVLDDRIAAEYAEVLARPVFQLPAVELDIVLAAIRARAFWAEAAAGQSAGSLPDPDDAPFLECAGTAGVPLVTGNLRHFPKSGAGKVPVLTPAQFVASLEK
;
A
#
# COMPACT_ATOMS: atom_id res chain seq x y z
N MET A 1 14.45 -1.10 -9.37
CA MET A 1 13.21 -1.81 -9.06
C MET A 1 12.14 -0.83 -8.64
N ASN A 2 10.94 -1.00 -9.10
CA ASN A 2 9.83 -0.11 -8.77
C ASN A 2 9.32 -0.39 -7.36
N ARG A 3 9.26 0.66 -6.55
CA ARG A 3 8.87 0.57 -5.14
C ARG A 3 7.81 1.60 -4.81
N ALA A 4 6.90 1.24 -3.92
CA ALA A 4 5.91 2.18 -3.38
C ALA A 4 5.39 1.65 -2.04
N VAL A 5 4.79 2.55 -1.26
CA VAL A 5 3.92 2.17 -0.16
C VAL A 5 2.51 2.04 -0.71
N PHE A 6 1.83 0.95 -0.40
CA PHE A 6 0.46 0.71 -0.86
C PHE A 6 -0.48 0.78 0.33
N ASP A 7 -1.47 1.68 0.23
CA ASP A 7 -2.57 1.73 1.19
C ASP A 7 -3.29 0.37 1.17
N THR A 8 -3.75 -0.08 2.32
CA THR A 8 -4.41 -1.37 2.46
C THR A 8 -5.59 -1.52 1.49
N ASN A 9 -6.32 -0.45 1.20
CA ASN A 9 -7.45 -0.50 0.28
C ASN A 9 -7.06 -0.94 -1.14
N VAL A 10 -5.83 -0.69 -1.56
CA VAL A 10 -5.33 -1.15 -2.86
C VAL A 10 -5.23 -2.67 -2.89
N ILE A 11 -4.73 -3.25 -1.81
CA ILE A 11 -4.60 -4.71 -1.70
C ILE A 11 -6.00 -5.36 -1.66
N VAL A 12 -6.89 -4.80 -0.82
CA VAL A 12 -8.28 -5.28 -0.75
C VAL A 12 -8.94 -5.24 -2.13
N SER A 13 -8.86 -4.10 -2.81
CA SER A 13 -9.46 -3.93 -4.14
C SER A 13 -8.86 -4.90 -5.16
N GLY A 14 -7.58 -5.19 -5.06
CA GLY A 14 -6.90 -6.14 -5.96
C GLY A 14 -7.41 -7.55 -5.82
N PHE A 15 -7.75 -7.98 -4.59
CA PHE A 15 -8.38 -9.28 -4.36
C PHE A 15 -9.82 -9.30 -4.84
N LEU A 16 -10.58 -8.22 -4.59
CA LEU A 16 -12.00 -8.16 -4.94
C LEU A 16 -12.25 -7.95 -6.44
N SER A 17 -11.33 -7.26 -7.12
CA SER A 17 -11.46 -6.94 -8.55
C SER A 17 -10.13 -7.17 -9.26
N PRO A 18 -9.75 -8.43 -9.49
CA PRO A 18 -8.42 -8.75 -10.00
C PRO A 18 -8.13 -8.27 -11.43
N ALA A 19 -9.15 -7.92 -12.19
CA ALA A 19 -8.97 -7.48 -13.58
C ALA A 19 -8.53 -6.02 -13.71
N GLY A 20 -8.71 -5.21 -12.66
CA GLY A 20 -8.39 -3.77 -12.71
C GLY A 20 -6.96 -3.47 -12.27
N PRO A 21 -6.60 -2.16 -12.22
CA PRO A 21 -5.26 -1.75 -11.80
C PRO A 21 -4.84 -2.26 -10.43
N PRO A 22 -5.70 -2.28 -9.38
CA PRO A 22 -5.29 -2.88 -8.11
C PRO A 22 -4.93 -4.36 -8.23
N GLY A 23 -5.66 -5.11 -9.05
CA GLY A 23 -5.37 -6.52 -9.30
C GLY A 23 -4.02 -6.73 -9.96
N ARG A 24 -3.64 -5.85 -10.88
CA ARG A 24 -2.31 -5.88 -11.50
C ARG A 24 -1.22 -5.61 -10.49
N ILE A 25 -1.45 -4.66 -9.59
CA ILE A 25 -0.50 -4.35 -8.52
C ILE A 25 -0.29 -5.56 -7.63
N VAL A 26 -1.38 -6.21 -7.19
CA VAL A 26 -1.28 -7.41 -6.34
C VAL A 26 -0.50 -8.52 -7.04
N GLU A 27 -0.75 -8.73 -8.34
CA GLU A 27 0.00 -9.72 -9.12
C GLU A 27 1.49 -9.38 -9.19
N TRP A 28 1.83 -8.12 -9.42
CA TRP A 28 3.23 -7.70 -9.44
C TRP A 28 3.90 -7.83 -8.07
N LEU A 29 3.17 -7.55 -6.99
CA LEU A 29 3.70 -7.74 -5.63
C LEU A 29 3.99 -9.22 -5.37
N ARG A 30 3.12 -10.09 -5.83
CA ARG A 30 3.28 -11.52 -5.68
C ARG A 30 4.46 -12.06 -6.51
N SER A 31 4.57 -11.60 -7.75
CA SER A 31 5.57 -12.13 -8.70
C SER A 31 6.93 -11.44 -8.63
N GLY A 32 7.03 -10.31 -7.95
CA GLY A 32 8.28 -9.54 -7.83
C GLY A 32 8.44 -8.42 -8.84
N GLY A 33 7.44 -8.13 -9.66
CA GLY A 33 7.49 -7.01 -10.61
C GLY A 33 7.49 -5.64 -9.97
N VAL A 34 6.97 -5.55 -8.74
CA VAL A 34 6.95 -4.35 -7.92
C VAL A 34 7.29 -4.76 -6.50
N GLN A 35 7.97 -3.88 -5.78
CA GLN A 35 8.35 -4.12 -4.39
C GLN A 35 7.55 -3.20 -3.47
N ALA A 36 6.83 -3.78 -2.50
CA ALA A 36 6.18 -2.99 -1.47
C ALA A 36 7.22 -2.48 -0.47
N VAL A 37 7.04 -1.24 -0.04
CA VAL A 37 7.79 -0.69 1.09
C VAL A 37 6.90 -0.81 2.31
N LEU A 38 7.39 -1.43 3.37
CA LEU A 38 6.64 -1.71 4.58
C LEU A 38 7.41 -1.28 5.81
N ASP A 39 6.67 -1.02 6.88
CA ASP A 39 7.17 -1.13 8.24
C ASP A 39 6.25 -2.07 9.01
N ASP A 40 6.56 -2.33 10.28
CA ASP A 40 5.79 -3.28 11.09
C ASP A 40 4.32 -2.89 11.22
N ARG A 41 4.03 -1.58 11.26
CA ARG A 41 2.65 -1.08 11.40
C ARG A 41 1.82 -1.42 10.16
N ILE A 42 2.39 -1.22 8.98
CA ILE A 42 1.72 -1.48 7.70
C ILE A 42 1.52 -2.98 7.51
N ALA A 43 2.54 -3.78 7.80
CA ALA A 43 2.43 -5.23 7.68
C ALA A 43 1.34 -5.79 8.60
N ALA A 44 1.26 -5.29 9.84
CA ALA A 44 0.22 -5.70 10.79
C ALA A 44 -1.16 -5.29 10.31
N GLU A 45 -1.31 -4.10 9.73
CA GLU A 45 -2.58 -3.65 9.21
C GLU A 45 -3.04 -4.51 8.02
N TYR A 46 -2.15 -4.85 7.10
CA TYR A 46 -2.50 -5.74 5.99
C TYR A 46 -3.07 -7.06 6.51
N ALA A 47 -2.39 -7.69 7.46
CA ALA A 47 -2.83 -8.96 8.01
C ALA A 47 -4.19 -8.84 8.71
N GLU A 48 -4.40 -7.78 9.47
CA GLU A 48 -5.65 -7.58 10.22
C GLU A 48 -6.82 -7.28 9.29
N VAL A 49 -6.65 -6.32 8.38
CA VAL A 49 -7.76 -5.86 7.53
C VAL A 49 -8.15 -6.92 6.52
N LEU A 50 -7.17 -7.57 5.86
CA LEU A 50 -7.45 -8.55 4.83
C LEU A 50 -8.09 -9.83 5.39
N ALA A 51 -7.91 -10.11 6.68
CA ALA A 51 -8.55 -11.24 7.34
C ALA A 51 -9.99 -10.97 7.77
N ARG A 52 -10.49 -9.74 7.61
CA ARG A 52 -11.86 -9.42 8.05
C ARG A 52 -12.90 -10.23 7.27
N PRO A 53 -13.87 -10.86 7.98
CA PRO A 53 -14.87 -11.70 7.31
C PRO A 53 -15.71 -10.98 6.26
N VAL A 54 -15.87 -9.66 6.37
CA VAL A 54 -16.66 -8.87 5.42
C VAL A 54 -16.14 -8.97 3.99
N PHE A 55 -14.84 -9.20 3.82
CA PHE A 55 -14.24 -9.31 2.47
C PHE A 55 -14.32 -10.72 1.90
N GLN A 56 -14.55 -11.73 2.73
CA GLN A 56 -14.68 -13.13 2.30
C GLN A 56 -13.52 -13.61 1.41
N LEU A 57 -12.30 -13.17 1.73
CA LEU A 57 -11.13 -13.56 0.94
C LEU A 57 -10.71 -14.98 1.28
N PRO A 58 -10.30 -15.78 0.27
CA PRO A 58 -9.82 -17.15 0.54
C PRO A 58 -8.56 -17.13 1.39
N ALA A 59 -8.59 -17.79 2.53
CA ALA A 59 -7.50 -17.75 3.51
C ALA A 59 -6.17 -18.24 2.94
N VAL A 60 -6.20 -19.30 2.13
CA VAL A 60 -4.98 -19.86 1.54
C VAL A 60 -4.32 -18.87 0.58
N GLU A 61 -5.12 -18.28 -0.33
CA GLU A 61 -4.59 -17.27 -1.27
C GLU A 61 -4.07 -16.05 -0.54
N LEU A 62 -4.80 -15.59 0.46
CA LEU A 62 -4.40 -14.46 1.28
C LEU A 62 -3.04 -14.70 1.94
N ASP A 63 -2.86 -15.86 2.55
CA ASP A 63 -1.60 -16.21 3.22
C ASP A 63 -0.45 -16.25 2.22
N ILE A 64 -0.66 -16.80 1.03
CA ILE A 64 0.38 -16.86 -0.01
C ILE A 64 0.80 -15.46 -0.44
N VAL A 65 -0.17 -14.59 -0.70
CA VAL A 65 0.12 -13.23 -1.17
C VAL A 65 0.79 -12.41 -0.07
N LEU A 66 0.30 -12.48 1.17
CA LEU A 66 0.92 -11.76 2.28
C LEU A 66 2.34 -12.23 2.54
N ALA A 67 2.58 -13.54 2.47
CA ALA A 67 3.93 -14.09 2.62
C ALA A 67 4.87 -13.58 1.52
N ALA A 68 4.40 -13.54 0.28
CA ALA A 68 5.19 -13.02 -0.84
C ALA A 68 5.51 -11.53 -0.67
N ILE A 69 4.52 -10.74 -0.27
CA ILE A 69 4.72 -9.30 -0.04
C ILE A 69 5.77 -9.09 1.04
N ARG A 70 5.65 -9.80 2.17
CA ARG A 70 6.58 -9.66 3.30
C ARG A 70 7.99 -10.10 2.94
N ALA A 71 8.11 -11.20 2.22
CA ALA A 71 9.41 -11.76 1.85
C ALA A 71 10.16 -10.88 0.84
N ARG A 72 9.43 -10.21 -0.05
CA ARG A 72 10.02 -9.37 -1.10
C ARG A 72 10.11 -7.90 -0.73
N ALA A 73 9.46 -7.48 0.36
CA ALA A 73 9.34 -6.08 0.75
C ALA A 73 10.69 -5.43 1.04
N PHE A 74 10.75 -4.13 0.80
CA PHE A 74 11.77 -3.28 1.40
C PHE A 74 11.24 -2.83 2.76
N TRP A 75 11.93 -3.22 3.83
CA TRP A 75 11.52 -2.90 5.19
C TRP A 75 12.15 -1.58 5.62
N ALA A 76 11.32 -0.56 5.84
CA ALA A 76 11.76 0.74 6.32
C ALA A 76 11.62 0.82 7.82
N GLU A 77 12.36 1.73 8.45
CA GLU A 77 12.17 2.03 9.86
C GLU A 77 10.93 2.88 10.05
N ALA A 78 10.15 2.57 11.08
CA ALA A 78 8.97 3.37 11.41
C ALA A 78 9.40 4.76 11.88
N ALA A 79 8.82 5.80 11.28
CA ALA A 79 9.09 7.19 11.61
C ALA A 79 7.81 7.87 12.09
N ALA A 80 7.37 7.51 13.29
CA ALA A 80 6.09 7.96 13.83
C ALA A 80 6.06 9.46 14.11
N GLY A 81 4.89 10.06 13.93
CA GLY A 81 4.58 11.41 14.41
C GLY A 81 4.84 12.54 13.43
N GLN A 82 5.42 12.28 12.27
CA GLN A 82 5.81 13.36 11.35
C GLN A 82 4.62 13.98 10.61
N SER A 83 3.57 13.21 10.35
CA SER A 83 2.47 13.65 9.50
C SER A 83 1.09 13.46 10.11
N ALA A 84 0.99 12.89 11.29
CA ALA A 84 -0.27 12.45 11.89
C ALA A 84 -1.30 13.59 12.03
N GLY A 85 -0.85 14.80 12.39
CA GLY A 85 -1.74 15.95 12.57
C GLY A 85 -2.20 16.61 11.29
N SER A 86 -1.66 16.19 10.15
CA SER A 86 -1.94 16.83 8.85
C SER A 86 -2.97 16.07 8.02
N LEU A 87 -3.36 14.86 8.43
CA LEU A 87 -4.27 14.01 7.67
C LEU A 87 -5.68 14.02 8.25
N PRO A 88 -6.73 13.91 7.41
CA PRO A 88 -8.10 13.79 7.88
C PRO A 88 -8.31 12.61 8.83
N ASP A 89 -7.64 11.49 8.59
CA ASP A 89 -7.68 10.32 9.43
C ASP A 89 -6.26 10.02 9.93
N PRO A 90 -5.99 10.17 11.24
CA PRO A 90 -4.66 9.89 11.76
C PRO A 90 -4.22 8.43 11.63
N ASP A 91 -5.15 7.50 11.44
CA ASP A 91 -4.81 6.09 11.23
C ASP A 91 -4.11 5.87 9.88
N ASP A 92 -4.20 6.82 8.95
CA ASP A 92 -3.50 6.77 7.67
C ASP A 92 -2.04 7.23 7.76
N ALA A 93 -1.64 7.82 8.88
CA ALA A 93 -0.29 8.38 9.03
C ALA A 93 0.84 7.38 8.76
N PRO A 94 0.76 6.11 9.19
CA PRO A 94 1.85 5.16 8.92
C PRO A 94 2.22 5.03 7.45
N PHE A 95 1.24 5.04 6.55
CA PHE A 95 1.50 4.93 5.11
C PHE A 95 2.30 6.12 4.61
N LEU A 96 1.90 7.33 4.98
CA LEU A 96 2.57 8.54 4.55
C LEU A 96 3.96 8.67 5.14
N GLU A 97 4.10 8.36 6.42
CA GLU A 97 5.39 8.40 7.12
C GLU A 97 6.38 7.43 6.52
N CYS A 98 5.93 6.21 6.24
CA CYS A 98 6.77 5.19 5.62
C CYS A 98 7.21 5.61 4.21
N ALA A 99 6.31 6.14 3.42
CA ALA A 99 6.63 6.62 2.07
C ALA A 99 7.64 7.76 2.10
N GLY A 100 7.46 8.70 3.02
CA GLY A 100 8.38 9.83 3.20
C GLY A 100 9.77 9.39 3.62
N THR A 101 9.84 8.47 4.57
CA THR A 101 11.11 7.95 5.08
C THR A 101 11.88 7.21 3.99
N ALA A 102 11.19 6.40 3.20
CA ALA A 102 11.82 5.61 2.15
C ALA A 102 12.02 6.38 0.83
N GLY A 103 11.43 7.57 0.71
CA GLY A 103 11.55 8.36 -0.52
C GLY A 103 10.82 7.76 -1.70
N VAL A 104 9.66 7.14 -1.48
CA VAL A 104 8.86 6.47 -2.51
C VAL A 104 7.45 7.04 -2.56
N PRO A 105 6.72 6.83 -3.67
CA PRO A 105 5.31 7.23 -3.72
C PRO A 105 4.43 6.41 -2.81
N LEU A 106 3.28 7.00 -2.46
CA LEU A 106 2.18 6.33 -1.80
C LEU A 106 1.08 6.07 -2.83
N VAL A 107 0.62 4.83 -2.94
CA VAL A 107 -0.47 4.44 -3.84
C VAL A 107 -1.71 4.17 -3.01
N THR A 108 -2.80 4.86 -3.32
CA THR A 108 -4.07 4.75 -2.59
C THR A 108 -5.25 4.83 -3.54
N GLY A 109 -6.31 4.10 -3.21
CA GLY A 109 -7.59 4.21 -3.90
C GLY A 109 -8.43 5.40 -3.44
N ASN A 110 -7.98 6.14 -2.43
CA ASN A 110 -8.74 7.26 -1.87
C ASN A 110 -7.85 8.47 -1.63
N LEU A 111 -7.73 9.31 -2.68
CA LEU A 111 -6.89 10.51 -2.62
C LEU A 111 -7.37 11.53 -1.57
N ARG A 112 -8.64 11.48 -1.16
CA ARG A 112 -9.16 12.39 -0.15
C ARG A 112 -8.52 12.19 1.22
N HIS A 113 -8.03 10.99 1.51
CA HIS A 113 -7.36 10.71 2.77
C HIS A 113 -5.95 11.32 2.83
N PHE A 114 -5.39 11.67 1.67
CA PHE A 114 -4.02 12.18 1.58
C PHE A 114 -3.99 13.48 0.75
N PRO A 115 -4.62 14.57 1.24
CA PRO A 115 -4.62 15.83 0.50
C PRO A 115 -3.20 16.40 0.39
N LYS A 116 -2.94 17.15 -0.65
CA LYS A 116 -1.62 17.73 -0.91
C LYS A 116 -1.06 18.50 0.29
N SER A 117 -1.93 19.21 1.01
CA SER A 117 -1.52 19.97 2.19
C SER A 117 -1.00 19.08 3.31
N GLY A 118 -1.52 17.85 3.42
CA GLY A 118 -1.09 16.89 4.44
C GLY A 118 0.00 15.94 3.97
N ALA A 119 0.09 15.68 2.67
CA ALA A 119 1.04 14.74 2.11
C ALA A 119 2.46 15.31 1.98
N GLY A 120 2.60 16.64 2.03
CA GLY A 120 3.90 17.26 1.90
C GLY A 120 4.54 16.97 0.54
N LYS A 121 5.76 16.42 0.56
CA LYS A 121 6.52 16.12 -0.66
C LYS A 121 6.31 14.70 -1.18
N VAL A 122 5.54 13.88 -0.50
CA VAL A 122 5.29 12.50 -0.94
C VAL A 122 4.35 12.50 -2.13
N PRO A 123 4.74 11.94 -3.29
CA PRO A 123 3.81 11.76 -4.40
C PRO A 123 2.73 10.77 -4.02
N VAL A 124 1.47 11.14 -4.23
CA VAL A 124 0.33 10.27 -3.94
C VAL A 124 -0.35 9.94 -5.26
N LEU A 125 -0.43 8.66 -5.59
CA LEU A 125 -0.92 8.17 -6.87
C LEU A 125 -2.12 7.25 -6.67
N THR A 126 -3.04 7.27 -7.63
CA THR A 126 -4.05 6.22 -7.72
C THR A 126 -3.42 4.93 -8.26
N PRO A 127 -4.07 3.76 -8.05
CA PRO A 127 -3.59 2.53 -8.67
C PRO A 127 -3.43 2.65 -10.19
N ALA A 128 -4.39 3.28 -10.87
CA ALA A 128 -4.31 3.47 -12.32
C ALA A 128 -3.11 4.31 -12.74
N GLN A 129 -2.83 5.40 -12.01
CA GLN A 129 -1.66 6.24 -12.27
C GLN A 129 -0.36 5.47 -12.07
N PHE A 130 -0.29 4.68 -11.01
CA PHE A 130 0.90 3.88 -10.72
C PHE A 130 1.14 2.85 -11.82
N VAL A 131 0.11 2.10 -12.19
CA VAL A 131 0.20 1.11 -13.27
C VAL A 131 0.64 1.77 -14.58
N ALA A 132 0.03 2.90 -14.94
CA ALA A 132 0.40 3.62 -16.16
C ALA A 132 1.86 4.07 -16.15
N SER A 133 2.39 4.45 -14.99
CA SER A 133 3.79 4.89 -14.88
C SER A 133 4.79 3.76 -15.17
N LEU A 134 4.39 2.51 -14.94
CA LEU A 134 5.23 1.34 -15.15
C LEU A 134 5.13 0.76 -16.56
N GLU A 135 4.04 1.06 -17.26
CA GLU A 135 3.76 0.49 -18.59
C GLU A 135 4.30 1.34 -19.74
N LYS A 136 5.02 2.39 -19.43
CA LYS A 136 5.62 3.25 -20.46
C LYS A 136 6.76 2.55 -21.20
#